data_c27b8200b6f1f4bd45143188de45e3f1
#
_entry.id   c27b8200b6f1f4bd45143188de45e3f1
#
_cell.length_a   1.000
_cell.length_b   1.000
_cell.length_c   1.000
_cell.angle_alpha   90.00
_cell.angle_beta   90.00
_cell.angle_gamma   90.00
#
_symmetry.space_group_name_H-M   'P 1'
#
loop_
_entity.id
_entity.type
_entity.pdbx_description
1 polymer ?
#
loop_
_entity_poly.entity_id
_entity_poly.type
_entity_poly.pdbx_seq_one_letter_code
_entity_poly.pdbx_strand_id
1 'polypeptide(L)'
;MSVPSLSARLRRAFPTRRRVITAVVLLVVVVAAVAVALWPERKRFTTEERVLTVWSGPHRDESIDLDVTLYLPDTASAETPVPAVLLAHGFGGTKHSVRSDAEELAELGYGVLTYTARGFGRSGGQIHLNHPDYEVRDAQQLLDWLAEHPEIRTDADGDPRVGVVGSSYGGALALLLAAHDPRVDAIVPMVTWND
;
A
#
# COMPACT_ATOMS: atom_id res chain seq x y z
N MET A 1 -41.09 -23.59 -61.55
CA MET A 1 -40.49 -23.06 -60.29
C MET A 1 -41.25 -23.67 -59.12
N SER A 2 -40.69 -24.65 -58.42
CA SER A 2 -41.37 -25.31 -57.32
C SER A 2 -41.10 -24.54 -56.01
N VAL A 3 -42.15 -24.07 -55.36
CA VAL A 3 -42.07 -23.38 -54.08
C VAL A 3 -41.75 -24.43 -53.00
N PRO A 4 -40.70 -24.24 -52.17
CA PRO A 4 -40.39 -25.22 -51.13
C PRO A 4 -41.49 -25.22 -50.10
N SER A 5 -41.89 -26.47 -49.68
CA SER A 5 -42.98 -26.69 -48.73
C SER A 5 -42.74 -26.04 -47.36
N LEU A 6 -43.80 -25.57 -46.71
CA LEU A 6 -43.79 -24.92 -45.41
C LEU A 6 -43.03 -25.73 -44.35
N SER A 7 -43.12 -27.07 -44.44
CA SER A 7 -42.42 -28.02 -43.56
C SER A 7 -40.90 -28.00 -43.70
N ALA A 8 -40.36 -27.68 -44.87
CA ALA A 8 -38.91 -27.53 -45.10
C ALA A 8 -38.35 -26.23 -44.52
N ARG A 9 -39.16 -25.16 -44.45
CA ARG A 9 -38.79 -23.90 -43.80
C ARG A 9 -38.83 -23.98 -42.26
N LEU A 10 -39.79 -24.71 -41.70
CA LEU A 10 -39.88 -24.88 -40.25
C LEU A 10 -38.75 -25.75 -39.65
N ARG A 11 -38.25 -26.73 -40.38
CA ARG A 11 -37.13 -27.58 -39.93
C ARG A 11 -35.79 -26.82 -39.84
N ARG A 12 -35.63 -25.67 -40.50
CA ARG A 12 -34.44 -24.83 -40.40
C ARG A 12 -34.47 -23.87 -39.21
N ALA A 13 -35.62 -23.64 -38.62
CA ALA A 13 -35.79 -22.64 -37.55
C ALA A 13 -35.54 -23.22 -36.14
N PHE A 14 -35.54 -24.55 -35.95
CA PHE A 14 -35.26 -25.12 -34.64
C PHE A 14 -33.82 -25.64 -34.56
N PRO A 15 -32.99 -25.14 -33.66
CA PRO A 15 -31.65 -25.65 -33.47
C PRO A 15 -31.72 -27.14 -33.07
N THR A 16 -30.90 -27.98 -33.68
CA THR A 16 -30.84 -29.40 -33.29
C THR A 16 -30.40 -29.47 -31.81
N ARG A 17 -30.94 -30.47 -31.07
CA ARG A 17 -30.61 -30.68 -29.62
C ARG A 17 -29.09 -30.59 -29.35
N ARG A 18 -28.25 -31.08 -30.28
CA ARG A 18 -26.79 -30.99 -30.21
C ARG A 18 -26.31 -29.53 -30.24
N ARG A 19 -26.84 -28.67 -31.14
CA ARG A 19 -26.47 -27.27 -31.24
C ARG A 19 -26.86 -26.49 -29.98
N VAL A 20 -28.02 -26.77 -29.40
CA VAL A 20 -28.45 -26.17 -28.14
C VAL A 20 -27.51 -26.58 -27.00
N ILE A 21 -27.19 -27.88 -26.90
CA ILE A 21 -26.24 -28.37 -25.86
C ILE A 21 -24.87 -27.72 -26.06
N THR A 22 -24.32 -27.65 -27.28
CA THR A 22 -23.04 -27.01 -27.55
C THR A 22 -23.07 -25.55 -27.18
N ALA A 23 -24.13 -24.80 -27.49
CA ALA A 23 -24.27 -23.39 -27.14
C ALA A 23 -24.33 -23.18 -25.62
N VAL A 24 -25.07 -24.04 -24.90
CA VAL A 24 -25.16 -24.01 -23.44
C VAL A 24 -23.79 -24.32 -22.79
N VAL A 25 -23.07 -25.34 -23.28
CA VAL A 25 -21.73 -25.69 -22.79
C VAL A 25 -20.75 -24.53 -23.02
N LEU A 26 -20.77 -23.94 -24.22
CA LEU A 26 -19.92 -22.77 -24.51
C LEU A 26 -20.25 -21.58 -23.58
N LEU A 27 -21.54 -21.31 -23.36
CA LEU A 27 -21.96 -20.25 -22.45
C LEU A 27 -21.47 -20.51 -21.01
N VAL A 28 -21.61 -21.74 -20.53
CA VAL A 28 -21.12 -22.11 -19.18
C VAL A 28 -19.61 -21.95 -19.08
N VAL A 29 -18.85 -22.37 -20.11
CA VAL A 29 -17.39 -22.21 -20.14
C VAL A 29 -17.02 -20.75 -20.15
N VAL A 30 -17.68 -19.89 -20.94
CA VAL A 30 -17.44 -18.46 -20.98
C VAL A 30 -17.76 -17.81 -19.62
N VAL A 31 -18.90 -18.14 -19.02
CA VAL A 31 -19.28 -17.62 -17.69
C VAL A 31 -18.27 -18.06 -16.63
N ALA A 32 -17.83 -19.32 -16.66
CA ALA A 32 -16.81 -19.81 -15.73
C ALA A 32 -15.46 -19.10 -15.93
N ALA A 33 -15.03 -18.90 -17.18
CA ALA A 33 -13.81 -18.17 -17.50
C ALA A 33 -13.89 -16.70 -17.05
N VAL A 34 -15.03 -16.04 -17.26
CA VAL A 34 -15.27 -14.68 -16.77
C VAL A 34 -15.30 -14.63 -15.24
N ALA A 35 -15.93 -15.60 -14.60
CA ALA A 35 -15.96 -15.69 -13.13
C ALA A 35 -14.55 -15.89 -12.54
N VAL A 36 -13.70 -16.70 -13.18
CA VAL A 36 -12.29 -16.88 -12.78
C VAL A 36 -11.49 -15.60 -13.03
N ALA A 37 -11.70 -14.95 -14.19
CA ALA A 37 -10.98 -13.70 -14.52
C ALA A 37 -11.39 -12.50 -13.65
N LEU A 38 -12.63 -12.52 -13.14
CA LEU A 38 -13.16 -11.48 -12.22
C LEU A 38 -13.05 -11.90 -10.76
N TRP A 39 -12.43 -13.07 -10.46
CA TRP A 39 -12.23 -13.48 -9.08
C TRP A 39 -11.25 -12.50 -8.43
N PRO A 40 -11.63 -11.83 -7.33
CA PRO A 40 -10.74 -10.89 -6.67
C PRO A 40 -9.47 -11.63 -6.23
N GLU A 41 -8.32 -11.14 -6.68
CA GLU A 41 -7.04 -11.65 -6.17
C GLU A 41 -7.02 -11.46 -4.66
N ARG A 42 -6.73 -12.52 -3.93
CA ARG A 42 -6.63 -12.46 -2.48
C ARG A 42 -5.37 -11.66 -2.15
N LYS A 43 -5.54 -10.47 -1.57
CA LYS A 43 -4.42 -9.70 -1.04
C LYS A 43 -3.67 -10.57 -0.03
N ARG A 44 -2.35 -10.55 -0.11
CA ARG A 44 -1.46 -11.32 0.76
C ARG A 44 -0.95 -10.47 1.93
N PHE A 45 -1.73 -9.50 2.34
CA PHE A 45 -1.42 -8.60 3.45
C PHE A 45 -2.71 -8.14 4.14
N THR A 46 -2.55 -7.74 5.39
CA THR A 46 -3.56 -7.05 6.19
C THR A 46 -3.22 -5.57 6.31
N THR A 47 -4.18 -4.75 6.70
CA THR A 47 -3.97 -3.32 6.94
C THR A 47 -4.47 -2.92 8.31
N GLU A 48 -3.69 -2.09 8.99
CA GLU A 48 -4.02 -1.50 10.28
C GLU A 48 -3.99 0.02 10.16
N GLU A 49 -5.15 0.67 10.30
CA GLU A 49 -5.25 2.13 10.33
C GLU A 49 -5.16 2.63 11.77
N ARG A 50 -4.30 3.63 12.00
CA ARG A 50 -4.08 4.24 13.31
C ARG A 50 -3.96 5.76 13.21
N VAL A 51 -4.13 6.38 14.35
CA VAL A 51 -3.71 7.76 14.60
C VAL A 51 -2.62 7.68 15.66
N LEU A 52 -1.44 8.20 15.34
CA LEU A 52 -0.30 8.22 16.25
C LEU A 52 -0.04 9.65 16.70
N THR A 53 -0.06 9.89 18.01
CA THR A 53 0.32 11.18 18.57
C THR A 53 1.84 11.25 18.68
N VAL A 54 2.44 12.25 18.06
CA VAL A 54 3.89 12.51 18.07
C VAL A 54 4.18 13.87 18.69
N TRP A 55 5.40 14.01 19.23
CA TRP A 55 5.86 15.22 19.91
C TRP A 55 7.05 15.83 19.16
N SER A 56 6.95 17.08 18.80
CA SER A 56 7.93 17.79 17.98
C SER A 56 8.07 19.25 18.39
N GLY A 57 8.78 20.02 17.57
CA GLY A 57 9.18 21.38 17.90
C GLY A 57 10.53 21.43 18.62
N PRO A 58 11.17 22.62 18.69
CA PRO A 58 12.50 22.80 19.28
C PRO A 58 12.59 22.34 20.74
N HIS A 59 11.49 22.42 21.49
CA HIS A 59 11.39 22.04 22.90
C HIS A 59 10.64 20.70 23.11
N ARG A 60 10.20 20.02 22.03
CA ARG A 60 9.37 18.81 22.08
C ARG A 60 8.08 18.98 22.86
N ASP A 61 7.47 20.14 22.75
CA ASP A 61 6.26 20.54 23.48
C ASP A 61 5.02 20.68 22.59
N GLU A 62 5.17 20.48 21.26
CA GLU A 62 4.06 20.44 20.31
C GLU A 62 3.67 18.99 20.02
N SER A 63 2.46 18.60 20.44
CA SER A 63 1.89 17.30 20.07
C SER A 63 0.94 17.44 18.90
N ILE A 64 1.06 16.52 17.95
CA ILE A 64 0.14 16.40 16.81
C ILE A 64 -0.24 14.96 16.57
N ASP A 65 -1.36 14.76 15.92
CA ASP A 65 -1.83 13.46 15.47
C ASP A 65 -1.44 13.22 14.02
N LEU A 66 -0.82 12.09 13.74
CA LEU A 66 -0.50 11.61 12.39
C LEU A 66 -1.44 10.48 11.99
N ASP A 67 -2.06 10.61 10.81
CA ASP A 67 -2.90 9.58 10.20
C ASP A 67 -2.02 8.57 9.47
N VAL A 68 -1.95 7.34 9.97
CA VAL A 68 -1.05 6.29 9.46
C VAL A 68 -1.80 5.05 9.00
N THR A 69 -1.16 4.22 8.18
CA THR A 69 -1.61 2.87 7.84
C THR A 69 -0.40 1.95 7.78
N LEU A 70 -0.43 0.87 8.56
CA LEU A 70 0.53 -0.21 8.47
C LEU A 70 -0.07 -1.32 7.58
N TYR A 71 0.73 -1.77 6.61
CA TYR A 71 0.45 -2.92 5.76
C TYR A 71 1.37 -4.05 6.22
N LEU A 72 0.81 -5.18 6.62
CA LEU A 72 1.57 -6.34 7.10
C LEU A 72 1.31 -7.53 6.19
N PRO A 73 2.36 -8.15 5.63
CA PRO A 73 2.20 -9.36 4.83
C PRO A 73 1.60 -10.49 5.69
N ASP A 74 0.77 -11.34 5.09
CA ASP A 74 0.14 -12.50 5.76
C ASP A 74 1.17 -13.48 6.39
N THR A 75 2.44 -13.35 6.00
CA THR A 75 3.55 -14.15 6.53
C THR A 75 4.21 -13.57 7.77
N ALA A 76 3.88 -12.30 8.12
CA ALA A 76 4.44 -11.65 9.31
C ALA A 76 3.77 -12.19 10.58
N SER A 77 4.56 -12.41 11.59
CA SER A 77 4.11 -12.73 12.96
C SER A 77 5.21 -12.39 13.96
N ALA A 78 4.89 -12.43 15.25
CA ALA A 78 5.90 -12.22 16.30
C ALA A 78 7.05 -13.26 16.25
N GLU A 79 6.78 -14.47 15.74
CA GLU A 79 7.80 -15.52 15.54
C GLU A 79 8.57 -15.37 14.22
N THR A 80 7.98 -14.68 13.25
CA THR A 80 8.56 -14.44 11.93
C THR A 80 8.43 -12.96 11.55
N PRO A 81 9.08 -12.04 12.30
CA PRO A 81 8.99 -10.62 12.02
C PRO A 81 9.67 -10.25 10.71
N VAL A 82 9.10 -9.26 10.02
CA VAL A 82 9.53 -8.82 8.70
C VAL A 82 10.24 -7.46 8.75
N PRO A 83 11.16 -7.15 7.82
CA PRO A 83 11.72 -5.81 7.72
C PRO A 83 10.65 -4.79 7.34
N ALA A 84 10.85 -3.53 7.75
CA ALA A 84 9.91 -2.44 7.51
C ALA A 84 10.33 -1.51 6.37
N VAL A 85 9.34 -0.82 5.81
CA VAL A 85 9.52 0.34 4.94
C VAL A 85 8.67 1.48 5.46
N LEU A 86 9.28 2.62 5.76
CA LEU A 86 8.57 3.88 5.94
C LEU A 86 8.41 4.54 4.56
N LEU A 87 7.17 4.69 4.10
CA LEU A 87 6.85 5.20 2.76
C LEU A 87 6.21 6.59 2.86
N ALA A 88 6.95 7.61 2.40
CA ALA A 88 6.60 9.01 2.51
C ALA A 88 6.05 9.58 1.19
N HIS A 89 4.93 10.30 1.26
CA HIS A 89 4.28 10.93 0.10
C HIS A 89 4.98 12.24 -0.33
N GLY A 90 4.74 12.66 -1.58
CA GLY A 90 5.14 13.96 -2.11
C GLY A 90 4.31 15.13 -1.53
N PHE A 91 4.78 16.39 -1.75
CA PHE A 91 4.07 17.58 -1.29
C PHE A 91 2.63 17.63 -1.78
N GLY A 92 1.70 17.95 -0.90
CA GLY A 92 0.25 17.97 -1.20
C GLY A 92 -0.41 16.58 -1.23
N GLY A 93 0.36 15.51 -1.04
CA GLY A 93 -0.14 14.14 -0.96
C GLY A 93 -0.66 13.76 0.43
N THR A 94 -0.99 12.48 0.56
CA THR A 94 -1.39 11.82 1.82
C THR A 94 -0.91 10.37 1.79
N LYS A 95 -1.10 9.62 2.87
CA LYS A 95 -0.84 8.17 2.91
C LYS A 95 -1.52 7.39 1.76
N HIS A 96 -2.63 7.91 1.24
CA HIS A 96 -3.34 7.27 0.12
C HIS A 96 -2.65 7.47 -1.23
N SER A 97 -1.81 8.51 -1.36
CA SER A 97 -1.08 8.80 -2.61
C SER A 97 -0.02 7.74 -2.94
N VAL A 98 0.43 7.00 -1.93
CA VAL A 98 1.47 5.95 -2.03
C VAL A 98 0.92 4.55 -1.73
N ARG A 99 -0.40 4.43 -1.78
CA ARG A 99 -1.10 3.19 -1.41
C ARG A 99 -0.71 2.00 -2.31
N SER A 100 -0.65 2.20 -3.63
CA SER A 100 -0.30 1.12 -4.56
C SER A 100 1.10 0.58 -4.31
N ASP A 101 2.05 1.47 -4.04
CA ASP A 101 3.43 1.10 -3.76
C ASP A 101 3.52 0.36 -2.41
N ALA A 102 2.74 0.79 -1.42
CA ALA A 102 2.65 0.10 -0.13
C ALA A 102 2.07 -1.32 -0.25
N GLU A 103 1.00 -1.48 -1.04
CA GLU A 103 0.39 -2.78 -1.31
C GLU A 103 1.39 -3.72 -2.03
N GLU A 104 2.12 -3.22 -3.03
CA GLU A 104 3.14 -4.00 -3.75
C GLU A 104 4.29 -4.42 -2.83
N LEU A 105 4.83 -3.50 -2.02
CA LEU A 105 5.89 -3.82 -1.07
C LEU A 105 5.44 -4.81 0.00
N ALA A 106 4.19 -4.72 0.48
CA ALA A 106 3.64 -5.67 1.43
C ALA A 106 3.49 -7.08 0.82
N GLU A 107 3.10 -7.18 -0.46
CA GLU A 107 3.07 -8.46 -1.19
C GLU A 107 4.46 -9.06 -1.40
N LEU A 108 5.51 -8.22 -1.43
CA LEU A 108 6.91 -8.64 -1.49
C LEU A 108 7.46 -9.06 -0.12
N GLY A 109 6.70 -8.92 0.97
CA GLY A 109 7.06 -9.41 2.30
C GLY A 109 7.62 -8.35 3.25
N TYR A 110 7.40 -7.07 2.99
CA TYR A 110 7.76 -5.97 3.88
C TYR A 110 6.56 -5.53 4.73
N GLY A 111 6.80 -5.18 6.00
CA GLY A 111 5.87 -4.36 6.77
C GLY A 111 5.97 -2.91 6.29
N VAL A 112 4.89 -2.32 5.78
CA VAL A 112 4.97 -0.98 5.18
C VAL A 112 4.14 0.01 5.97
N LEU A 113 4.80 1.02 6.54
CA LEU A 113 4.13 2.12 7.22
C LEU A 113 4.01 3.31 6.26
N THR A 114 2.77 3.65 5.91
CA THR A 114 2.45 4.91 5.23
C THR A 114 1.86 5.88 6.22
N TYR A 115 2.09 7.15 6.03
CA TYR A 115 1.52 8.20 6.87
C TYR A 115 1.20 9.44 6.06
N THR A 116 0.30 10.26 6.57
CA THR A 116 0.08 11.61 6.08
C THR A 116 0.96 12.54 6.91
N ALA A 117 1.88 13.26 6.27
CA ALA A 117 2.78 14.17 6.96
C ALA A 117 2.02 15.33 7.63
N ARG A 118 2.63 15.94 8.63
CA ARG A 118 2.06 17.10 9.34
C ARG A 118 1.59 18.20 8.37
N GLY A 119 0.49 18.84 8.70
CA GLY A 119 -0.10 19.90 7.88
C GLY A 119 -0.80 19.44 6.61
N PHE A 120 -0.83 18.13 6.32
CA PHE A 120 -1.56 17.56 5.19
C PHE A 120 -2.73 16.68 5.62
N GLY A 121 -3.75 16.60 4.79
CA GLY A 121 -4.88 15.68 4.91
C GLY A 121 -5.55 15.70 6.28
N ARG A 122 -5.51 14.57 6.98
CA ARG A 122 -6.11 14.41 8.32
C ARG A 122 -5.09 14.55 9.46
N SER A 123 -3.81 14.68 9.15
CA SER A 123 -2.78 14.90 10.17
C SER A 123 -2.80 16.34 10.68
N GLY A 124 -2.43 16.50 11.95
CA GLY A 124 -2.34 17.80 12.61
C GLY A 124 -1.09 18.59 12.24
N GLY A 125 -0.89 19.72 12.93
CA GLY A 125 0.29 20.55 12.84
C GLY A 125 0.36 21.44 11.60
N GLN A 126 1.53 22.02 11.38
CA GLN A 126 1.84 22.88 10.24
C GLN A 126 3.02 22.29 9.45
N ILE A 127 3.14 22.64 8.17
CA ILE A 127 4.25 22.24 7.31
C ILE A 127 5.48 23.07 7.62
N HIS A 128 6.61 22.41 7.91
CA HIS A 128 7.90 23.03 8.18
C HIS A 128 8.99 22.60 7.17
N LEU A 129 8.58 22.09 6.01
CA LEU A 129 9.45 21.70 4.88
C LEU A 129 10.56 20.71 5.27
N ASN A 130 10.18 19.63 5.94
CA ASN A 130 11.08 18.58 6.43
C ASN A 130 12.11 19.08 7.46
N HIS A 131 11.73 20.07 8.27
CA HIS A 131 12.64 20.60 9.30
C HIS A 131 13.00 19.52 10.33
N PRO A 132 14.27 19.47 10.80
CA PRO A 132 14.71 18.45 11.75
C PRO A 132 13.90 18.39 13.06
N ASP A 133 13.42 19.51 13.57
CA ASP A 133 12.65 19.56 14.81
C ASP A 133 11.17 19.21 14.62
N TYR A 134 10.69 19.07 13.39
CA TYR A 134 9.29 18.82 13.06
C TYR A 134 9.12 17.53 12.26
N GLU A 135 9.11 17.55 10.93
CA GLU A 135 8.82 16.37 10.10
C GLU A 135 9.82 15.23 10.31
N VAL A 136 11.11 15.55 10.46
CA VAL A 136 12.12 14.52 10.73
C VAL A 136 11.88 13.89 12.10
N ARG A 137 11.57 14.70 13.11
CA ARG A 137 11.25 14.21 14.45
C ARG A 137 9.95 13.41 14.51
N ASP A 138 8.94 13.78 13.72
CA ASP A 138 7.74 12.99 13.55
C ASP A 138 8.09 11.60 13.00
N ALA A 139 8.91 11.56 11.93
CA ALA A 139 9.34 10.32 11.31
C ALA A 139 10.19 9.45 12.25
N GLN A 140 11.04 10.02 13.09
CA GLN A 140 11.78 9.29 14.13
C GLN A 140 10.84 8.54 15.07
N GLN A 141 9.75 9.17 15.50
CA GLN A 141 8.75 8.51 16.35
C GLN A 141 7.91 7.46 15.62
N LEU A 142 7.76 7.57 14.28
CA LEU A 142 7.23 6.48 13.48
C LEU A 142 8.17 5.27 13.47
N LEU A 143 9.49 5.48 13.48
CA LEU A 143 10.47 4.40 13.65
C LEU A 143 10.39 3.79 15.06
N ASP A 144 10.21 4.62 16.11
CA ASP A 144 10.01 4.13 17.48
C ASP A 144 8.78 3.20 17.54
N TRP A 145 7.68 3.63 16.95
CA TRP A 145 6.45 2.82 16.89
C TRP A 145 6.64 1.52 16.10
N LEU A 146 7.38 1.54 14.99
CA LEU A 146 7.71 0.33 14.22
C LEU A 146 8.56 -0.64 15.05
N ALA A 147 9.51 -0.14 15.84
CA ALA A 147 10.36 -0.97 16.69
C ALA A 147 9.58 -1.67 17.82
N GLU A 148 8.48 -1.08 18.28
CA GLU A 148 7.57 -1.66 19.29
C GLU A 148 6.60 -2.68 18.69
N HIS A 149 6.46 -2.73 17.37
CA HIS A 149 5.48 -3.61 16.72
C HIS A 149 6.01 -5.05 16.63
N PRO A 150 5.32 -6.05 17.21
CA PRO A 150 5.86 -7.40 17.36
C PRO A 150 6.14 -8.12 16.03
N GLU A 151 5.49 -7.73 14.96
CA GLU A 151 5.64 -8.32 13.62
C GLU A 151 6.70 -7.60 12.77
N ILE A 152 7.33 -6.55 13.30
CA ILE A 152 8.43 -5.84 12.65
C ILE A 152 9.76 -6.33 13.23
N ARG A 153 10.69 -6.65 12.34
CA ARG A 153 12.04 -7.08 12.71
C ARG A 153 12.83 -5.91 13.27
N THR A 154 13.53 -6.16 14.38
CA THR A 154 14.50 -5.24 14.97
C THR A 154 15.91 -5.81 14.88
N ASP A 155 16.91 -4.96 14.73
CA ASP A 155 18.33 -5.32 14.76
C ASP A 155 18.89 -5.19 16.18
N ALA A 156 18.31 -4.30 16.99
CA ALA A 156 18.55 -4.15 18.42
C ALA A 156 17.27 -3.62 19.11
N ASP A 157 17.30 -3.47 20.42
CA ASP A 157 16.22 -2.85 21.18
C ASP A 157 15.98 -1.41 20.72
N GLY A 158 14.73 -1.10 20.28
CA GLY A 158 14.35 0.20 19.73
C GLY A 158 14.87 0.49 18.32
N ASP A 159 15.50 -0.49 17.65
CA ASP A 159 16.14 -0.32 16.33
C ASP A 159 15.43 -1.21 15.28
N PRO A 160 14.39 -0.71 14.60
CA PRO A 160 13.69 -1.49 13.58
C PRO A 160 14.55 -1.62 12.32
N ARG A 161 14.59 -2.80 11.70
CA ARG A 161 15.19 -2.96 10.38
C ARG A 161 14.33 -2.25 9.34
N VAL A 162 14.73 -1.04 8.92
CA VAL A 162 13.86 -0.15 8.17
C VAL A 162 14.55 0.55 6.99
N GLY A 163 13.89 0.49 5.84
CA GLY A 163 14.18 1.37 4.71
C GLY A 163 13.20 2.55 4.63
N VAL A 164 13.66 3.69 4.12
CA VAL A 164 12.81 4.86 3.90
C VAL A 164 12.71 5.17 2.41
N VAL A 165 11.48 5.21 1.90
CA VAL A 165 11.20 5.42 0.48
C VAL A 165 10.31 6.64 0.31
N GLY A 166 10.60 7.50 -0.66
CA GLY A 166 9.77 8.65 -0.94
C GLY A 166 10.16 9.39 -2.20
N SER A 167 9.20 10.10 -2.78
CA SER A 167 9.39 10.94 -3.95
C SER A 167 9.19 12.42 -3.60
N SER A 168 9.96 13.31 -4.24
CA SER A 168 9.87 14.76 -4.05
C SER A 168 10.01 15.14 -2.57
N TYR A 169 8.97 15.67 -1.93
CA TYR A 169 8.93 15.99 -0.50
C TYR A 169 9.28 14.78 0.38
N GLY A 170 8.72 13.61 0.09
CA GLY A 170 9.05 12.37 0.79
C GLY A 170 10.48 11.89 0.53
N GLY A 171 11.03 12.16 -0.66
CA GLY A 171 12.43 11.88 -0.97
C GLY A 171 13.40 12.74 -0.15
N ALA A 172 13.09 14.03 0.05
CA ALA A 172 13.85 14.90 0.91
C ALA A 172 13.80 14.45 2.37
N LEU A 173 12.62 14.01 2.83
CA LEU A 173 12.51 13.42 4.17
C LEU A 173 13.41 12.19 4.31
N ALA A 174 13.45 11.30 3.34
CA ALA A 174 14.29 10.10 3.40
C ALA A 174 15.79 10.46 3.58
N LEU A 175 16.28 11.47 2.85
CA LEU A 175 17.65 11.98 2.99
C LEU A 175 17.89 12.58 4.38
N LEU A 176 16.98 13.44 4.85
CA LEU A 176 17.13 14.12 6.13
C LEU A 176 16.97 13.15 7.30
N LEU A 177 16.03 12.22 7.24
CA LEU A 177 15.85 11.22 8.29
C LEU A 177 17.09 10.35 8.43
N ALA A 178 17.66 9.84 7.34
CA ALA A 178 18.89 9.05 7.37
C ALA A 178 20.10 9.86 7.90
N ALA A 179 20.12 11.17 7.69
CA ALA A 179 21.16 12.03 8.24
C ALA A 179 21.02 12.30 9.75
N HIS A 180 19.82 12.14 10.33
CA HIS A 180 19.51 12.47 11.72
C HIS A 180 19.15 11.25 12.58
N ASP A 181 18.98 10.06 11.97
CA ASP A 181 18.64 8.83 12.68
C ASP A 181 19.46 7.65 12.14
N PRO A 182 20.41 7.11 12.93
CA PRO A 182 21.29 6.02 12.50
C PRO A 182 20.56 4.68 12.32
N ARG A 183 19.30 4.57 12.72
CA ARG A 183 18.49 3.36 12.56
C ARG A 183 18.00 3.15 11.12
N VAL A 184 18.15 4.14 10.25
CA VAL A 184 17.76 4.03 8.84
C VAL A 184 18.80 3.20 8.10
N ASP A 185 18.46 1.96 7.71
CA ASP A 185 19.35 1.02 7.01
C ASP A 185 19.54 1.36 5.54
N ALA A 186 18.48 1.84 4.88
CA ALA A 186 18.47 2.12 3.45
C ALA A 186 17.51 3.24 3.10
N ILE A 187 17.83 3.97 2.03
CA ILE A 187 16.93 5.00 1.50
C ILE A 187 16.75 4.86 -0.01
N VAL A 188 15.54 5.17 -0.48
CA VAL A 188 15.23 5.30 -1.91
C VAL A 188 14.59 6.69 -2.13
N PRO A 189 15.39 7.75 -2.17
CA PRO A 189 14.92 9.10 -2.49
C PRO A 189 14.75 9.26 -4.00
N MET A 190 13.55 9.62 -4.43
CA MET A 190 13.22 9.77 -5.86
C MET A 190 12.85 11.22 -6.17
N VAL A 191 13.32 11.74 -7.31
CA VAL A 191 12.91 13.05 -7.88
C VAL A 191 12.89 14.15 -6.80
N THR A 192 13.98 14.27 -6.05
CA THR A 192 14.13 15.25 -4.98
C THR A 192 15.38 16.09 -5.16
N TRP A 193 15.51 17.18 -4.42
CA TRP A 193 16.69 18.01 -4.41
C TRP A 193 17.82 17.36 -3.59
N ASN A 194 19.06 17.75 -3.86
CA ASN A 194 20.27 17.20 -3.28
C ASN A 194 21.20 18.26 -2.63
N ASP A 195 20.77 19.52 -2.54
CA ASP A 195 21.53 20.64 -1.97
C ASP A 195 20.82 21.23 -0.76
#